data_269eeb54624e10c391bd8d0135d79cc0
#
_entry.id   269eeb54624e10c391bd8d0135d79cc0
#
_cell.length_a   1.000
_cell.length_b   1.000
_cell.length_c   1.000
_cell.angle_alpha   90.00
_cell.angle_beta   90.00
_cell.angle_gamma   90.00
#
_symmetry.space_group_name_H-M   'P 1'
#
loop_
_entity.id
_entity.type
_entity.pdbx_description
1 polymer ?
#
loop_
_entity_poly.entity_id
_entity_poly.type
_entity_poly.pdbx_seq_one_letter_code
_entity_poly.pdbx_strand_id
1 'polypeptide(L)'
;MRIPESSPLMLDVDQCRAYDSYASTSVQLREFVDTYRELIKIEYGTIVDLGCGPCNFIIALAKEFKNLKFVCYEGSKAMIDIAKENISNAGLSSRIELIHDDIYNADGKYDVVIANRLLHHINDTECFWELINRLSKNVLVIDINRPPSRVIEHIQEFDQYAESIYKQDLISSMQASYSVDEVSKQIEQYGYKIFSDRCYKMFVYHTK
;
A
#
# COMPACT_ATOMS: atom_id res chain seq x y z
N MET A 1 -9.39 -12.44 15.75
CA MET A 1 -7.97 -12.87 15.65
C MET A 1 -7.54 -12.70 14.21
N ARG A 2 -6.31 -12.21 13.96
CA ARG A 2 -5.72 -12.09 12.62
C ARG A 2 -5.47 -13.49 12.02
N ILE A 3 -5.79 -13.65 10.74
CA ILE A 3 -5.47 -14.86 9.96
C ILE A 3 -4.51 -14.42 8.85
N PRO A 4 -3.21 -14.71 8.97
CA PRO A 4 -2.24 -14.34 7.94
C PRO A 4 -2.58 -14.98 6.58
N GLU A 5 -2.27 -14.27 5.50
CA GLU A 5 -2.39 -14.85 4.16
C GLU A 5 -1.39 -15.99 3.96
N SER A 6 -1.80 -17.01 3.21
CA SER A 6 -0.95 -18.18 2.92
C SER A 6 0.19 -17.85 1.95
N SER A 7 0.00 -16.85 1.10
CA SER A 7 1.01 -16.30 0.19
C SER A 7 0.98 -14.78 0.25
N PRO A 8 2.06 -14.11 0.70
CA PRO A 8 2.10 -12.66 0.77
C PRO A 8 2.34 -12.00 -0.59
N LEU A 9 2.68 -12.77 -1.62
CA LEU A 9 2.91 -12.27 -2.96
C LEU A 9 1.79 -12.71 -3.90
N MET A 10 1.22 -11.76 -4.61
CA MET A 10 0.28 -12.01 -5.70
C MET A 10 1.07 -12.43 -6.95
N LEU A 11 1.03 -13.71 -7.29
CA LEU A 11 1.82 -14.30 -8.38
C LEU A 11 1.00 -14.63 -9.63
N ASP A 12 -0.30 -14.82 -9.47
CA ASP A 12 -1.21 -15.11 -10.57
C ASP A 12 -1.47 -13.85 -11.40
N VAL A 13 -1.30 -13.95 -12.72
CA VAL A 13 -1.38 -12.79 -13.62
C VAL A 13 -2.81 -12.26 -13.72
N ASP A 14 -3.83 -13.13 -13.73
CA ASP A 14 -5.23 -12.70 -13.84
C ASP A 14 -5.66 -12.01 -12.55
N GLN A 15 -5.21 -12.49 -11.41
CA GLN A 15 -5.38 -11.85 -10.11
C GLN A 15 -4.71 -10.47 -10.07
N CYS A 16 -3.47 -10.36 -10.55
CA CYS A 16 -2.76 -9.08 -10.66
C CYS A 16 -3.48 -8.08 -11.57
N ARG A 17 -4.02 -8.53 -12.70
CA ARG A 17 -4.81 -7.67 -13.62
C ARG A 17 -6.14 -7.23 -13.02
N ALA A 18 -6.82 -8.12 -12.28
CA ALA A 18 -8.04 -7.76 -11.56
C ALA A 18 -7.77 -6.69 -10.49
N TYR A 19 -6.68 -6.83 -9.74
CA TYR A 19 -6.24 -5.82 -8.78
C TYR A 19 -5.87 -4.49 -9.46
N ASP A 20 -5.12 -4.53 -10.56
CA ASP A 20 -4.76 -3.34 -11.34
C ASP A 20 -6.00 -2.55 -11.78
N SER A 21 -7.00 -3.25 -12.32
CA SER A 21 -8.27 -2.64 -12.72
C SER A 21 -8.99 -1.97 -11.54
N TYR A 22 -9.02 -2.61 -10.38
CA TYR A 22 -9.61 -2.04 -9.17
C TYR A 22 -8.80 -0.84 -8.65
N ALA A 23 -7.47 -0.96 -8.55
CA ALA A 23 -6.59 0.08 -8.02
C ALA A 23 -6.52 1.32 -8.93
N SER A 24 -6.81 1.17 -10.23
CA SER A 24 -6.81 2.28 -11.19
C SER A 24 -8.09 3.12 -11.20
N THR A 25 -9.10 2.79 -10.38
CA THR A 25 -10.34 3.57 -10.34
C THR A 25 -10.10 5.01 -9.87
N SER A 26 -10.77 5.97 -10.52
CA SER A 26 -10.58 7.39 -10.24
C SER A 26 -10.87 7.80 -8.79
N VAL A 27 -11.78 7.10 -8.12
CA VAL A 27 -12.11 7.33 -6.70
C VAL A 27 -10.92 6.94 -5.82
N GLN A 28 -10.38 5.73 -5.99
CA GLN A 28 -9.25 5.23 -5.20
C GLN A 28 -8.01 6.12 -5.35
N LEU A 29 -7.69 6.49 -6.60
CA LEU A 29 -6.53 7.33 -6.89
C LEU A 29 -6.67 8.73 -6.30
N ARG A 30 -7.85 9.33 -6.40
CA ARG A 30 -8.12 10.66 -5.84
C ARG A 30 -8.01 10.65 -4.32
N GLU A 31 -8.65 9.70 -3.65
CA GLU A 31 -8.56 9.55 -2.19
C GLU A 31 -7.11 9.40 -1.72
N PHE A 32 -6.30 8.64 -2.42
CA PHE A 32 -4.89 8.47 -2.08
C PHE A 32 -4.10 9.77 -2.23
N VAL A 33 -4.26 10.49 -3.34
CA VAL A 33 -3.60 11.77 -3.59
C VAL A 33 -4.02 12.82 -2.56
N ASP A 34 -5.32 12.89 -2.23
CA ASP A 34 -5.85 13.82 -1.24
C ASP A 34 -5.31 13.50 0.17
N THR A 35 -5.24 12.20 0.53
CA THR A 35 -4.63 11.75 1.79
C THR A 35 -3.16 12.15 1.87
N TYR A 36 -2.38 11.92 0.82
CA TYR A 36 -0.98 12.34 0.78
C TYR A 36 -0.85 13.87 0.94
N ARG A 37 -1.65 14.63 0.22
CA ARG A 37 -1.66 16.11 0.29
C ARG A 37 -2.01 16.61 1.69
N GLU A 38 -2.95 15.96 2.38
CA GLU A 38 -3.39 16.36 3.71
C GLU A 38 -2.37 16.00 4.80
N LEU A 39 -1.85 14.76 4.77
CA LEU A 39 -1.06 14.21 5.86
C LEU A 39 0.45 14.43 5.71
N ILE A 40 1.00 14.43 4.49
CA ILE A 40 2.44 14.49 4.23
C ILE A 40 2.90 15.89 3.80
N LYS A 41 2.23 16.52 2.84
CA LYS A 41 2.48 17.92 2.40
C LYS A 41 3.86 18.18 1.78
N ILE A 42 4.60 17.14 1.38
CA ILE A 42 5.91 17.24 0.74
C ILE A 42 5.71 17.16 -0.77
N GLU A 43 6.11 18.22 -1.50
CA GLU A 43 5.87 18.38 -2.94
C GLU A 43 7.13 18.26 -3.80
N TYR A 44 8.29 18.03 -3.19
CA TYR A 44 9.58 17.86 -3.86
C TYR A 44 10.44 16.82 -3.13
N GLY A 45 11.37 16.21 -3.85
CA GLY A 45 12.27 15.20 -3.31
C GLY A 45 12.00 13.80 -3.86
N THR A 46 12.48 12.79 -3.17
CA THR A 46 12.37 11.38 -3.55
C THR A 46 11.55 10.59 -2.56
N ILE A 47 10.53 9.91 -3.06
CA ILE A 47 9.67 9.00 -2.30
C ILE A 47 10.11 7.57 -2.59
N VAL A 48 10.21 6.74 -1.56
CA VAL A 48 10.24 5.29 -1.73
C VAL A 48 8.86 4.70 -1.44
N ASP A 49 8.39 3.84 -2.33
CA ASP A 49 7.15 3.07 -2.17
C ASP A 49 7.50 1.59 -2.02
N LEU A 50 7.09 1.01 -0.91
CA LEU A 50 7.31 -0.39 -0.57
C LEU A 50 6.08 -1.20 -0.93
N GLY A 51 6.22 -2.18 -1.83
CA GLY A 51 5.11 -2.98 -2.34
C GLY A 51 4.20 -2.17 -3.27
N CYS A 52 4.79 -1.57 -4.30
CA CYS A 52 4.07 -0.64 -5.18
C CYS A 52 2.99 -1.29 -6.06
N GLY A 53 2.96 -2.62 -6.16
CA GLY A 53 2.04 -3.34 -7.04
C GLY A 53 2.11 -2.84 -8.49
N PRO A 54 0.97 -2.56 -9.14
CA PRO A 54 0.92 -2.05 -10.51
C PRO A 54 1.26 -0.56 -10.65
N CYS A 55 1.75 0.10 -9.61
CA CYS A 55 2.15 1.51 -9.52
C CYS A 55 1.05 2.56 -9.75
N ASN A 56 -0.22 2.20 -9.76
CA ASN A 56 -1.31 3.14 -10.05
C ASN A 56 -1.33 4.35 -9.11
N PHE A 57 -1.14 4.14 -7.81
CA PHE A 57 -1.14 5.18 -6.79
C PHE A 57 0.05 6.14 -6.95
N ILE A 58 1.23 5.60 -7.25
CA ILE A 58 2.45 6.40 -7.49
C ILE A 58 2.34 7.18 -8.80
N ILE A 59 1.77 6.59 -9.86
CA ILE A 59 1.47 7.30 -11.11
C ILE A 59 0.53 8.48 -10.85
N ALA A 60 -0.49 8.31 -10.01
CA ALA A 60 -1.39 9.39 -9.64
C ALA A 60 -0.67 10.52 -8.89
N LEU A 61 0.18 10.19 -7.90
CA LEU A 61 1.02 11.19 -7.21
C LEU A 61 1.97 11.89 -8.19
N ALA A 62 2.62 11.15 -9.08
CA ALA A 62 3.54 11.71 -10.05
C ALA A 62 2.86 12.65 -11.06
N LYS A 63 1.60 12.40 -11.40
CA LYS A 63 0.80 13.30 -12.24
C LYS A 63 0.44 14.59 -11.52
N GLU A 64 0.20 14.53 -10.23
CA GLU A 64 -0.15 15.70 -9.40
C GLU A 64 1.09 16.50 -9.00
N PHE A 65 2.09 15.85 -8.41
CA PHE A 65 3.29 16.50 -7.85
C PHE A 65 4.48 16.37 -8.82
N LYS A 66 4.72 17.40 -9.63
CA LYS A 66 5.70 17.36 -10.73
C LYS A 66 7.17 17.30 -10.29
N ASN A 67 7.46 17.73 -9.06
CA ASN A 67 8.83 17.81 -8.52
C ASN A 67 9.20 16.58 -7.66
N LEU A 68 8.32 15.59 -7.55
CA LEU A 68 8.61 14.33 -6.88
C LEU A 68 9.23 13.32 -7.83
N LYS A 69 10.21 12.55 -7.33
CA LYS A 69 10.74 11.32 -7.92
C LYS A 69 10.38 10.14 -7.06
N PHE A 70 10.36 8.95 -7.64
CA PHE A 70 9.90 7.76 -6.96
C PHE A 70 10.84 6.60 -7.20
N VAL A 71 11.09 5.83 -6.13
CA VAL A 71 11.77 4.54 -6.16
C VAL A 71 10.76 3.51 -5.62
N CYS A 72 10.39 2.54 -6.44
CA CYS A 72 9.28 1.63 -6.16
C CYS A 72 9.80 0.19 -6.08
N TYR A 73 9.64 -0.45 -4.92
CA TYR A 73 9.99 -1.85 -4.70
C TYR A 73 8.74 -2.73 -4.83
N GLU A 74 8.88 -3.84 -5.56
CA GLU A 74 7.82 -4.84 -5.70
C GLU A 74 8.43 -6.24 -5.87
N GLY A 75 7.93 -7.20 -5.06
CA GLY A 75 8.42 -8.59 -5.06
C GLY A 75 7.76 -9.48 -6.13
N SER A 76 6.54 -9.15 -6.57
CA SER A 76 5.84 -9.93 -7.59
C SER A 76 6.30 -9.57 -9.00
N LYS A 77 6.85 -10.56 -9.72
CA LYS A 77 7.23 -10.38 -11.12
C LYS A 77 6.04 -10.03 -12.00
N ALA A 78 4.87 -10.58 -11.73
CA ALA A 78 3.64 -10.28 -12.48
C ALA A 78 3.22 -8.82 -12.28
N MET A 79 3.27 -8.30 -11.04
CA MET A 79 3.01 -6.89 -10.75
C MET A 79 4.04 -5.96 -11.38
N ILE A 80 5.33 -6.32 -11.36
CA ILE A 80 6.40 -5.56 -12.00
C ILE A 80 6.15 -5.37 -13.50
N ASP A 81 5.69 -6.41 -14.19
CA ASP A 81 5.44 -6.31 -15.63
C ASP A 81 4.25 -5.39 -15.93
N ILE A 82 3.19 -5.45 -15.12
CA ILE A 82 2.06 -4.54 -15.20
C ILE A 82 2.49 -3.10 -14.87
N ALA A 83 3.29 -2.92 -13.80
CA ALA A 83 3.79 -1.60 -13.40
C ALA A 83 4.62 -0.94 -14.50
N LYS A 84 5.51 -1.68 -15.18
CA LYS A 84 6.28 -1.18 -16.33
C LYS A 84 5.38 -0.68 -17.46
N GLU A 85 4.34 -1.44 -17.78
CA GLU A 85 3.35 -1.06 -18.78
C GLU A 85 2.63 0.24 -18.37
N ASN A 86 2.13 0.31 -17.15
CA ASN A 86 1.41 1.46 -16.61
C ASN A 86 2.29 2.72 -16.58
N ILE A 87 3.53 2.62 -16.09
CA ILE A 87 4.50 3.73 -16.02
C ILE A 87 4.83 4.25 -17.42
N SER A 88 5.08 3.32 -18.37
CA SER A 88 5.36 3.68 -19.76
C SER A 88 4.18 4.39 -20.42
N ASN A 89 2.96 3.84 -20.27
CA ASN A 89 1.73 4.44 -20.81
C ASN A 89 1.44 5.82 -20.20
N ALA A 90 1.85 6.05 -18.97
CA ALA A 90 1.74 7.35 -18.30
C ALA A 90 2.84 8.35 -18.70
N GLY A 91 3.89 7.93 -19.43
CA GLY A 91 5.05 8.77 -19.80
C GLY A 91 5.91 9.18 -18.60
N LEU A 92 5.98 8.35 -17.56
CA LEU A 92 6.62 8.67 -16.28
C LEU A 92 7.92 7.91 -16.00
N SER A 93 8.46 7.17 -16.98
CA SER A 93 9.66 6.34 -16.82
C SER A 93 10.93 7.12 -16.40
N SER A 94 10.97 8.43 -16.62
CA SER A 94 12.10 9.28 -16.18
C SER A 94 12.00 9.72 -14.71
N ARG A 95 10.86 9.50 -14.06
CA ARG A 95 10.61 9.92 -12.67
C ARG A 95 10.29 8.78 -11.71
N ILE A 96 9.96 7.60 -12.23
CA ILE A 96 9.63 6.41 -11.44
C ILE A 96 10.66 5.33 -11.78
N GLU A 97 11.51 5.02 -10.83
CA GLU A 97 12.41 3.87 -10.84
C GLU A 97 11.68 2.66 -10.23
N LEU A 98 11.68 1.54 -10.95
CA LEU A 98 11.00 0.32 -10.53
C LEU A 98 12.02 -0.77 -10.26
N ILE A 99 12.01 -1.32 -9.05
CA ILE A 99 12.95 -2.33 -8.55
C ILE A 99 12.17 -3.61 -8.23
N HIS A 100 12.51 -4.69 -8.95
CA HIS A 100 11.99 -6.03 -8.66
C HIS A 100 12.85 -6.68 -7.58
N ASP A 101 12.47 -6.50 -6.33
CA ASP A 101 13.20 -7.04 -5.18
C ASP A 101 12.30 -7.10 -3.95
N ASP A 102 12.77 -7.80 -2.90
CA ASP A 102 12.14 -7.78 -1.59
C ASP A 102 12.25 -6.37 -0.97
N ILE A 103 11.18 -5.91 -0.34
CA ILE A 103 11.15 -4.61 0.33
C ILE A 103 12.24 -4.46 1.40
N TYR A 104 12.65 -5.55 2.04
CA TYR A 104 13.69 -5.56 3.06
C TYR A 104 15.09 -5.27 2.52
N ASN A 105 15.29 -5.39 1.19
CA ASN A 105 16.51 -4.99 0.50
C ASN A 105 16.53 -3.48 0.17
N ALA A 106 15.44 -2.75 0.45
CA ALA A 106 15.42 -1.31 0.24
C ALA A 106 16.46 -0.62 1.15
N ASP A 107 17.29 0.23 0.54
CA ASP A 107 18.34 0.97 1.22
C ASP A 107 18.35 2.44 0.81
N GLY A 108 19.12 3.25 1.55
CA GLY A 108 19.22 4.68 1.33
C GLY A 108 18.41 5.52 2.29
N LYS A 109 18.24 6.80 1.92
CA LYS A 109 17.41 7.78 2.64
C LYS A 109 16.52 8.51 1.65
N TYR A 110 15.27 8.64 2.02
CA TYR A 110 14.24 9.24 1.19
C TYR A 110 13.51 10.36 1.94
N ASP A 111 12.91 11.27 1.20
CA ASP A 111 12.13 12.35 1.80
C ASP A 111 10.83 11.80 2.42
N VAL A 112 10.24 10.78 1.80
CA VAL A 112 9.05 10.09 2.30
C VAL A 112 9.17 8.59 2.04
N VAL A 113 8.69 7.76 2.97
CA VAL A 113 8.37 6.35 2.71
C VAL A 113 6.86 6.16 2.67
N ILE A 114 6.40 5.45 1.65
CA ILE A 114 5.02 5.03 1.49
C ILE A 114 4.94 3.51 1.53
N ALA A 115 3.88 2.98 2.14
CA ALA A 115 3.46 1.60 1.98
C ALA A 115 1.92 1.58 1.95
N ASN A 116 1.36 1.28 0.79
CA ASN A 116 -0.08 1.29 0.60
C ASN A 116 -0.59 -0.12 0.33
N ARG A 117 -1.46 -0.63 1.22
CA ARG A 117 -2.01 -1.99 1.15
C ARG A 117 -0.92 -3.07 1.18
N LEU A 118 0.07 -2.89 2.03
CA LEU A 118 1.17 -3.83 2.20
C LEU A 118 1.22 -4.45 3.60
N LEU A 119 0.84 -3.68 4.65
CA LEU A 119 1.05 -4.09 6.04
C LEU A 119 0.34 -5.42 6.38
N HIS A 120 -0.81 -5.70 5.77
CA HIS A 120 -1.53 -6.95 6.01
C HIS A 120 -0.79 -8.20 5.50
N HIS A 121 0.12 -8.06 4.53
CA HIS A 121 1.00 -9.13 4.07
C HIS A 121 2.21 -9.35 5.00
N ILE A 122 2.52 -8.40 5.87
CA ILE A 122 3.71 -8.43 6.74
C ILE A 122 3.42 -9.26 8.00
N ASN A 123 4.24 -10.26 8.25
CA ASN A 123 4.17 -11.06 9.48
C ASN A 123 5.17 -10.57 10.55
N ASP A 124 6.36 -10.16 10.14
CA ASP A 124 7.36 -9.54 11.01
C ASP A 124 7.21 -8.01 10.97
N THR A 125 6.30 -7.51 11.79
CA THR A 125 6.02 -6.07 11.85
C THR A 125 7.13 -5.27 12.54
N GLU A 126 7.95 -5.90 13.40
CA GLU A 126 9.09 -5.23 14.03
C GLU A 126 10.13 -4.84 12.97
N CYS A 127 10.61 -5.81 12.19
CA CYS A 127 11.52 -5.55 11.07
C CYS A 127 10.94 -4.55 10.06
N PHE A 128 9.63 -4.60 9.80
CA PHE A 128 8.96 -3.66 8.89
C PHE A 128 9.00 -2.21 9.42
N TRP A 129 8.66 -1.97 10.68
CA TRP A 129 8.69 -0.62 11.25
C TRP A 129 10.11 -0.08 11.40
N GLU A 130 11.09 -0.94 11.70
CA GLU A 130 12.50 -0.58 11.69
C GLU A 130 12.97 -0.15 10.31
N LEU A 131 12.61 -0.91 9.26
CA LEU A 131 12.90 -0.57 7.87
C LEU A 131 12.32 0.81 7.52
N ILE A 132 11.03 1.04 7.76
CA ILE A 132 10.37 2.32 7.48
C ILE A 132 11.08 3.48 8.18
N ASN A 133 11.35 3.35 9.49
CA ASN A 133 12.02 4.39 10.27
C ASN A 133 13.48 4.61 9.83
N ARG A 134 14.13 3.57 9.29
CA ARG A 134 15.46 3.67 8.71
C ARG A 134 15.48 4.45 7.41
N LEU A 135 14.50 4.23 6.54
CA LEU A 135 14.43 4.84 5.20
C LEU A 135 14.02 6.32 5.23
N SER A 136 13.06 6.70 6.07
CA SER A 136 12.60 8.09 6.18
C SER A 136 12.07 8.42 7.56
N LYS A 137 11.97 9.74 7.85
CA LYS A 137 11.24 10.27 9.00
C LYS A 137 9.83 10.71 8.62
N ASN A 138 9.54 10.91 7.35
CA ASN A 138 8.19 11.18 6.87
C ASN A 138 7.59 9.87 6.34
N VAL A 139 6.47 9.47 6.92
CA VAL A 139 5.90 8.13 6.75
C VAL A 139 4.43 8.23 6.39
N LEU A 140 4.00 7.43 5.42
CA LEU A 140 2.58 7.21 5.11
C LEU A 140 2.35 5.72 4.88
N VAL A 141 1.71 5.04 5.82
CA VAL A 141 1.22 3.68 5.63
C VAL A 141 -0.30 3.70 5.62
N ILE A 142 -0.89 3.17 4.56
CA ILE A 142 -2.34 3.04 4.40
C ILE A 142 -2.68 1.57 4.24
N ASP A 143 -3.55 1.07 5.09
CA ASP A 143 -3.98 -0.33 5.00
C ASP A 143 -5.42 -0.52 5.48
N ILE A 144 -5.89 -1.74 5.46
CA ILE A 144 -7.18 -2.13 6.01
C ILE A 144 -7.05 -2.20 7.54
N ASN A 145 -7.94 -1.49 8.25
CA ASN A 145 -8.19 -1.75 9.66
C ASN A 145 -9.11 -2.96 9.76
N ARG A 146 -8.64 -4.07 10.35
CA ARG A 146 -9.42 -5.32 10.41
C ARG A 146 -10.85 -5.07 10.87
N PRO A 147 -11.85 -5.32 10.02
CA PRO A 147 -13.25 -5.13 10.39
C PRO A 147 -13.71 -6.21 11.36
N PRO A 148 -14.81 -5.98 12.10
CA PRO A 148 -15.46 -7.03 12.88
C PRO A 148 -15.87 -8.23 12.01
N SER A 149 -15.79 -9.45 12.56
CA SER A 149 -16.10 -10.69 11.83
C SER A 149 -17.46 -10.65 11.11
N ARG A 150 -18.48 -10.08 11.76
CA ARG A 150 -19.82 -9.91 11.15
C ARG A 150 -19.83 -9.14 9.83
N VAL A 151 -18.88 -8.22 9.64
CA VAL A 151 -18.75 -7.46 8.37
C VAL A 151 -18.18 -8.36 7.29
N ILE A 152 -17.16 -9.15 7.63
CA ILE A 152 -16.55 -10.13 6.72
C ILE A 152 -17.57 -11.19 6.31
N GLU A 153 -18.29 -11.75 7.29
CA GLU A 153 -19.39 -12.72 7.09
C GLU A 153 -20.47 -12.15 6.16
N HIS A 154 -20.89 -10.90 6.39
CA HIS A 154 -21.88 -10.25 5.53
C HIS A 154 -21.38 -10.11 4.07
N ILE A 155 -20.12 -9.72 3.85
CA ILE A 155 -19.53 -9.65 2.50
C ILE A 155 -19.48 -11.04 1.87
N GLN A 156 -19.19 -12.09 2.63
CA GLN A 156 -19.19 -13.46 2.15
C GLN A 156 -20.56 -13.95 1.68
N GLU A 157 -21.60 -13.62 2.44
CA GLU A 157 -22.95 -14.16 2.23
C GLU A 157 -23.76 -13.37 1.19
N PHE A 158 -23.68 -12.04 1.21
CA PHE A 158 -24.65 -11.17 0.54
C PHE A 158 -24.12 -10.35 -0.63
N ASP A 159 -22.82 -10.38 -0.90
CA ASP A 159 -22.28 -9.63 -2.02
C ASP A 159 -22.50 -10.38 -3.33
N GLN A 160 -23.20 -9.74 -4.27
CA GLN A 160 -23.49 -10.26 -5.61
C GLN A 160 -22.22 -10.54 -6.45
N TYR A 161 -21.07 -10.03 -6.03
CA TYR A 161 -19.75 -10.30 -6.63
C TYR A 161 -19.13 -11.61 -6.10
N ALA A 162 -19.93 -12.53 -5.58
CA ALA A 162 -19.55 -13.72 -4.81
C ALA A 162 -18.49 -14.64 -5.45
N GLU A 163 -18.29 -14.58 -6.75
CA GLU A 163 -17.40 -15.49 -7.49
C GLU A 163 -16.18 -14.77 -8.11
N SER A 164 -15.98 -13.47 -7.85
CA SER A 164 -14.81 -12.79 -8.39
C SER A 164 -13.55 -13.11 -7.60
N ILE A 165 -12.45 -13.34 -8.30
CA ILE A 165 -11.09 -13.49 -7.72
C ILE A 165 -10.81 -12.35 -6.74
N TYR A 166 -11.19 -11.12 -7.10
CA TYR A 166 -11.02 -9.94 -6.27
C TYR A 166 -11.74 -10.01 -4.92
N LYS A 167 -12.94 -10.62 -4.84
CA LYS A 167 -13.68 -10.73 -3.57
C LYS A 167 -12.96 -11.67 -2.60
N GLN A 168 -12.45 -12.79 -3.08
CA GLN A 168 -11.69 -13.73 -2.25
C GLN A 168 -10.44 -13.05 -1.69
N ASP A 169 -9.72 -12.29 -2.52
CA ASP A 169 -8.56 -11.53 -2.09
C ASP A 169 -8.91 -10.48 -1.06
N LEU A 170 -9.99 -9.73 -1.27
CA LEU A 170 -10.44 -8.71 -0.31
C LEU A 170 -10.76 -9.33 1.05
N ILE A 171 -11.45 -10.47 1.09
CA ILE A 171 -11.76 -11.19 2.33
C ILE A 171 -10.48 -11.66 3.01
N SER A 172 -9.54 -12.26 2.26
CA SER A 172 -8.25 -12.69 2.79
C SER A 172 -7.47 -11.52 3.38
N SER A 173 -7.39 -10.41 2.66
CA SER A 173 -6.72 -9.19 3.13
C SER A 173 -7.38 -8.60 4.37
N MET A 174 -8.73 -8.59 4.46
CA MET A 174 -9.44 -8.18 5.67
C MET A 174 -9.13 -9.08 6.88
N GLN A 175 -9.05 -10.40 6.67
CA GLN A 175 -8.70 -11.35 7.72
C GLN A 175 -7.24 -11.23 8.16
N ALA A 176 -6.34 -10.93 7.22
CA ALA A 176 -4.91 -10.76 7.45
C ALA A 176 -4.55 -9.39 8.00
N SER A 177 -5.45 -8.41 7.94
CA SER A 177 -5.18 -7.04 8.40
C SER A 177 -5.00 -6.95 9.92
N TYR A 178 -4.26 -5.96 10.34
CA TYR A 178 -4.12 -5.58 11.74
C TYR A 178 -5.22 -4.61 12.16
N SER A 179 -5.59 -4.60 13.43
CA SER A 179 -6.43 -3.54 13.99
C SER A 179 -5.59 -2.32 14.38
N VAL A 180 -6.25 -1.16 14.50
CA VAL A 180 -5.62 0.07 15.00
C VAL A 180 -4.94 -0.16 16.35
N ASP A 181 -5.58 -0.91 17.27
CA ASP A 181 -5.02 -1.19 18.60
C ASP A 181 -3.74 -2.04 18.55
N GLU A 182 -3.68 -3.01 17.61
CA GLU A 182 -2.49 -3.83 17.40
C GLU A 182 -1.35 -2.99 16.84
N VAL A 183 -1.62 -2.17 15.82
CA VAL A 183 -0.59 -1.31 15.20
C VAL A 183 -0.16 -0.19 16.13
N SER A 184 -1.05 0.42 16.91
CA SER A 184 -0.69 1.47 17.88
C SER A 184 0.41 1.02 18.84
N LYS A 185 0.34 -0.23 19.31
CA LYS A 185 1.36 -0.81 20.19
C LYS A 185 2.69 -1.03 19.48
N GLN A 186 2.66 -1.40 18.20
CA GLN A 186 3.86 -1.65 17.41
C GLN A 186 4.64 -0.37 17.10
N ILE A 187 3.93 0.77 16.93
CA ILE A 187 4.53 2.03 16.51
C ILE A 187 4.77 3.03 17.65
N GLU A 188 4.46 2.67 18.89
CA GLU A 188 4.55 3.57 20.05
C GLU A 188 5.94 4.23 20.17
N GLN A 189 7.00 3.45 19.98
CA GLN A 189 8.39 3.91 20.09
C GLN A 189 8.82 4.88 18.97
N TYR A 190 8.10 4.93 17.84
CA TYR A 190 8.47 5.74 16.67
C TYR A 190 7.79 7.12 16.67
N GLY A 191 6.77 7.32 17.53
CA GLY A 191 6.02 8.57 17.59
C GLY A 191 5.13 8.82 16.36
N TYR A 192 4.76 7.78 15.64
CA TYR A 192 3.84 7.87 14.51
C TYR A 192 2.41 8.08 15.00
N LYS A 193 1.62 8.80 14.21
CA LYS A 193 0.17 8.97 14.43
C LYS A 193 -0.59 7.89 13.70
N ILE A 194 -1.69 7.44 14.29
CA ILE A 194 -2.57 6.43 13.70
C ILE A 194 -4.03 6.79 13.91
N PHE A 195 -4.85 6.55 12.90
CA PHE A 195 -6.30 6.60 12.98
C PHE A 195 -6.92 5.67 11.93
N SER A 196 -8.23 5.43 12.01
CA SER A 196 -8.99 4.78 10.95
C SER A 196 -10.25 5.57 10.61
N ASP A 197 -10.69 5.43 9.36
CA ASP A 197 -11.96 5.97 8.90
C ASP A 197 -13.13 5.01 9.13
N ARG A 198 -14.34 5.43 8.72
CA ARG A 198 -15.55 4.61 8.82
C ARG A 198 -15.61 3.48 7.79
N CYS A 199 -14.74 3.49 6.79
CA CYS A 199 -14.64 2.49 5.72
C CYS A 199 -13.56 1.44 6.01
N TYR A 200 -13.11 1.33 7.26
CA TYR A 200 -12.05 0.42 7.69
C TYR A 200 -10.71 0.64 6.96
N LYS A 201 -10.38 1.88 6.59
CA LYS A 201 -9.02 2.24 6.20
C LYS A 201 -8.27 2.72 7.44
N MET A 202 -7.05 2.23 7.61
CA MET A 202 -6.11 2.63 8.64
C MET A 202 -5.01 3.48 8.03
N PHE A 203 -4.66 4.56 8.71
CA PHE A 203 -3.64 5.52 8.31
C PHE A 203 -2.61 5.63 9.42
N VAL A 204 -1.36 5.30 9.12
CA VAL A 204 -0.21 5.56 9.99
C VAL A 204 0.65 6.59 9.30
N TYR A 205 0.95 7.69 9.96
CA TYR A 205 1.73 8.76 9.37
C TYR A 205 2.60 9.51 10.37
N HIS A 206 3.65 10.08 9.85
CA HIS A 206 4.51 11.05 10.52
C HIS A 206 5.03 12.03 9.49
N THR A 207 5.10 13.29 9.86
CA THR A 207 5.74 14.35 9.07
C THR A 207 6.48 15.27 10.01
N LYS A 208 7.71 15.66 9.64
CA LYS A 208 8.53 16.65 10.33
C LYS A 208 8.31 18.03 9.75
#